data_077421008302b98b51d99cd75b21bf77
#
_entry.id   077421008302b98b51d99cd75b21bf77
#
_cell.length_a   1.000
_cell.length_b   1.000
_cell.length_c   1.000
_cell.angle_alpha   90.00
_cell.angle_beta   90.00
_cell.angle_gamma   90.00
#
_symmetry.space_group_name_H-M   'P 1'
#
loop_
_entity.id
_entity.type
_entity.pdbx_description
1 polymer ?
#
loop_
_entity_poly.entity_id
_entity_poly.type
_entity_poly.pdbx_seq_one_letter_code
_entity_poly.pdbx_strand_id
1 'polypeptide(L)'
;MNPVFENATIDDIPVLIEMVEEFYAHEGITFDYSKTKATLAEFISNEQLGRIWLIKYNQQLAGYCCLTLGYTLEFHGRDCFIDELYIKPPFQNKGIGSRTLAFIEEYAAKNTIKAVHLFVFDENQIAFHTYKKNGYVIRGGKIMVKKP
;
A
#
# COMPACT_ATOMS: atom_id res chain seq x y z
N MET A 1 -8.57 18.87 7.23
CA MET A 1 -8.98 17.61 7.88
C MET A 1 -7.99 16.49 7.54
N ASN A 2 -7.77 15.55 8.45
CA ASN A 2 -6.78 14.50 8.27
C ASN A 2 -7.47 13.15 8.00
N PRO A 3 -6.88 12.29 7.17
CA PRO A 3 -7.35 10.94 7.02
C PRO A 3 -7.15 10.14 8.31
N VAL A 4 -8.00 9.13 8.52
CA VAL A 4 -7.90 8.17 9.61
C VAL A 4 -7.55 6.82 9.01
N PHE A 5 -6.61 6.12 9.64
CA PHE A 5 -6.12 4.82 9.20
C PHE A 5 -6.59 3.74 10.17
N GLU A 6 -7.42 2.84 9.70
CA GLU A 6 -7.96 1.76 10.51
C GLU A 6 -7.43 0.42 10.04
N ASN A 7 -6.94 -0.42 10.96
CA ASN A 7 -6.53 -1.77 10.62
C ASN A 7 -7.71 -2.52 10.01
N ALA A 8 -7.50 -3.09 8.83
CA ALA A 8 -8.50 -3.93 8.20
C ALA A 8 -8.65 -5.26 8.95
N THR A 9 -9.88 -5.72 9.03
CA THR A 9 -10.23 -7.03 9.60
C THR A 9 -10.84 -7.92 8.51
N ILE A 10 -11.09 -9.18 8.84
CA ILE A 10 -11.76 -10.11 7.93
C ILE A 10 -13.13 -9.58 7.48
N ASP A 11 -13.81 -8.83 8.33
CA ASP A 11 -15.12 -8.24 8.02
C ASP A 11 -15.02 -7.15 6.94
N ASP A 12 -13.83 -6.61 6.70
CA ASP A 12 -13.60 -5.58 5.68
C ASP A 12 -13.29 -6.15 4.29
N ILE A 13 -13.17 -7.47 4.16
CA ILE A 13 -12.83 -8.11 2.88
C ILE A 13 -13.78 -7.70 1.75
N PRO A 14 -15.11 -7.65 1.93
CA PRO A 14 -16.00 -7.21 0.85
C PRO A 14 -15.66 -5.83 0.28
N VAL A 15 -15.43 -4.84 1.12
CA VAL A 15 -15.09 -3.48 0.66
C VAL A 15 -13.68 -3.41 0.10
N LEU A 16 -12.75 -4.21 0.63
CA LEU A 16 -11.39 -4.30 0.08
C LEU A 16 -11.39 -4.90 -1.32
N ILE A 17 -12.16 -5.96 -1.56
CA ILE A 17 -12.27 -6.57 -2.89
C ILE A 17 -12.75 -5.55 -3.93
N GLU A 18 -13.77 -4.75 -3.59
CA GLU A 18 -14.27 -3.71 -4.48
C GLU A 18 -13.18 -2.70 -4.83
N MET A 19 -12.42 -2.25 -3.84
CA MET A 19 -11.34 -1.28 -4.06
C MET A 19 -10.16 -1.88 -4.82
N VAL A 20 -9.82 -3.14 -4.56
CA VAL A 20 -8.76 -3.83 -5.30
C VAL A 20 -9.16 -3.96 -6.78
N GLU A 21 -10.42 -4.32 -7.06
CA GLU A 21 -10.92 -4.41 -8.43
C GLU A 21 -10.82 -3.06 -9.15
N GLU A 22 -11.25 -1.97 -8.50
CA GLU A 22 -11.12 -0.62 -9.05
C GLU A 22 -9.67 -0.25 -9.33
N PHE A 23 -8.78 -0.52 -8.38
CA PHE A 23 -7.36 -0.22 -8.50
C PHE A 23 -6.71 -1.01 -9.63
N TYR A 24 -6.99 -2.30 -9.73
CA TYR A 24 -6.42 -3.16 -10.77
C TYR A 24 -6.93 -2.78 -12.16
N ALA A 25 -8.20 -2.39 -12.28
CA ALA A 25 -8.73 -1.89 -13.54
C ALA A 25 -7.99 -0.62 -13.99
N HIS A 26 -7.69 0.27 -13.05
CA HIS A 26 -6.93 1.50 -13.33
C HIS A 26 -5.48 1.22 -13.74
N GLU A 27 -4.84 0.25 -13.07
CA GLU A 27 -3.42 -0.09 -13.32
C GLU A 27 -3.23 -1.11 -14.45
N GLY A 28 -4.29 -1.65 -15.03
CA GLY A 28 -4.19 -2.67 -16.06
C GLY A 28 -3.75 -4.03 -15.52
N ILE A 29 -4.02 -4.32 -14.27
CA ILE A 29 -3.72 -5.60 -13.62
C ILE A 29 -4.92 -6.52 -13.72
N THR A 30 -4.69 -7.81 -14.04
CA THR A 30 -5.75 -8.81 -14.09
C THR A 30 -6.34 -9.02 -12.70
N PHE A 31 -7.67 -8.92 -12.60
CA PHE A 31 -8.40 -9.15 -11.36
C PHE A 31 -9.08 -10.53 -11.37
N ASP A 32 -8.95 -11.25 -10.27
CA ASP A 32 -9.60 -12.54 -10.04
C ASP A 32 -10.25 -12.49 -8.65
N TYR A 33 -11.56 -12.53 -8.61
CA TYR A 33 -12.34 -12.39 -7.38
C TYR A 33 -11.97 -13.46 -6.33
N SER A 34 -12.00 -14.73 -6.72
CA SER A 34 -11.79 -15.83 -5.78
C SER A 34 -10.38 -15.85 -5.22
N LYS A 35 -9.38 -15.60 -6.07
CA LYS A 35 -7.97 -15.52 -5.64
C LYS A 35 -7.74 -14.32 -4.75
N THR A 36 -8.28 -13.17 -5.09
CA THR A 36 -8.16 -11.95 -4.28
C THR A 36 -8.76 -12.15 -2.90
N LYS A 37 -9.96 -12.74 -2.83
CA LYS A 37 -10.63 -13.03 -1.56
C LYS A 37 -9.78 -13.94 -0.67
N ALA A 38 -9.25 -15.03 -1.23
CA ALA A 38 -8.40 -15.96 -0.49
C ALA A 38 -7.10 -15.31 -0.03
N THR A 39 -6.47 -14.52 -0.89
CA THR A 39 -5.23 -13.80 -0.58
C THR A 39 -5.43 -12.79 0.54
N LEU A 40 -6.51 -12.01 0.50
CA LEU A 40 -6.83 -11.05 1.56
C LEU A 40 -7.07 -11.75 2.90
N ALA A 41 -7.80 -12.87 2.90
CA ALA A 41 -8.07 -13.64 4.11
C ALA A 41 -6.78 -14.17 4.73
N GLU A 42 -5.89 -14.74 3.93
CA GLU A 42 -4.59 -15.23 4.39
C GLU A 42 -3.74 -14.08 4.94
N PHE A 43 -3.65 -12.99 4.20
CA PHE A 43 -2.81 -11.84 4.56
C PHE A 43 -3.28 -11.19 5.87
N ILE A 44 -4.57 -10.92 5.98
CA ILE A 44 -5.14 -10.27 7.18
C ILE A 44 -5.01 -11.17 8.42
N SER A 45 -5.07 -12.49 8.23
CA SER A 45 -4.97 -13.45 9.33
C SER A 45 -3.55 -13.67 9.85
N ASN A 46 -2.53 -13.13 9.18
CA ASN A 46 -1.13 -13.34 9.56
C ASN A 46 -0.36 -12.01 9.60
N GLU A 47 -0.22 -11.47 10.80
CA GLU A 47 0.48 -10.20 11.03
C GLU A 47 1.96 -10.21 10.64
N GLN A 48 2.56 -11.39 10.48
CA GLN A 48 3.95 -11.49 10.02
C GLN A 48 4.10 -11.15 8.53
N LEU A 49 3.02 -11.25 7.76
CA LEU A 49 3.05 -10.91 6.34
C LEU A 49 3.01 -9.39 6.11
N GLY A 50 2.27 -8.67 6.93
CA GLY A 50 2.13 -7.22 6.78
C GLY A 50 0.88 -6.65 7.41
N ARG A 51 0.45 -5.52 6.88
CA ARG A 51 -0.72 -4.77 7.37
C ARG A 51 -1.51 -4.24 6.19
N ILE A 52 -2.83 -4.20 6.36
CA ILE A 52 -3.71 -3.41 5.49
C ILE A 52 -4.44 -2.41 6.36
N TRP A 53 -4.46 -1.15 5.92
CA TRP A 53 -5.26 -0.10 6.55
C TRP A 53 -6.31 0.39 5.58
N LEU A 54 -7.54 0.54 6.08
CA LEU A 54 -8.56 1.32 5.41
C LEU A 54 -8.25 2.80 5.65
N ILE A 55 -8.36 3.59 4.61
CA ILE A 55 -8.15 5.03 4.67
C ILE A 55 -9.51 5.71 4.66
N LYS A 56 -9.85 6.39 5.73
CA LYS A 56 -11.10 7.15 5.85
C LYS A 56 -10.83 8.65 5.81
N TYR A 57 -11.67 9.38 5.13
CA TYR A 57 -11.61 10.83 5.06
C TYR A 57 -13.02 11.38 5.18
N ASN A 58 -13.25 12.31 6.14
CA ASN A 58 -14.57 12.79 6.47
C ASN A 58 -15.57 11.65 6.74
N GLN A 59 -15.14 10.64 7.49
CA GLN A 59 -15.94 9.46 7.85
C GLN A 59 -16.33 8.58 6.65
N GLN A 60 -15.81 8.84 5.47
CA GLN A 60 -16.06 8.07 4.27
C GLN A 60 -14.85 7.24 3.90
N LEU A 61 -15.09 6.08 3.32
CA LEU A 61 -14.02 5.19 2.84
C LEU A 61 -13.37 5.81 1.60
N ALA A 62 -12.12 6.25 1.76
CA ALA A 62 -11.38 6.96 0.72
C ALA A 62 -10.37 6.08 -0.03
N GLY A 63 -9.96 4.94 0.55
CA GLY A 63 -8.96 4.09 -0.07
C GLY A 63 -8.43 3.04 0.88
N TYR A 64 -7.32 2.41 0.48
CA TYR A 64 -6.60 1.47 1.34
C TYR A 64 -5.10 1.52 1.07
N CYS A 65 -4.33 1.01 2.02
CA CYS A 65 -2.89 0.84 1.88
C CYS A 65 -2.49 -0.54 2.39
N CYS A 66 -1.71 -1.25 1.59
CA CYS A 66 -1.15 -2.56 1.96
C CYS A 66 0.36 -2.44 2.11
N LEU A 67 0.87 -2.86 3.25
CA LEU A 67 2.28 -2.88 3.57
C LEU A 67 2.71 -4.32 3.80
N THR A 68 3.70 -4.80 3.02
CA THR A 68 4.27 -6.14 3.22
C THR A 68 5.57 -6.04 4.01
N LEU A 69 5.79 -7.00 4.91
CA LEU A 69 6.96 -7.01 5.78
C LEU A 69 8.01 -8.00 5.27
N GLY A 70 9.25 -7.58 5.32
CA GLY A 70 10.39 -8.41 4.93
C GLY A 70 11.57 -8.22 5.87
N TYR A 71 12.72 -8.65 5.42
CA TYR A 71 13.99 -8.51 6.13
C TYR A 71 15.10 -8.29 5.12
N THR A 72 15.94 -7.28 5.34
CA THR A 72 17.03 -6.94 4.43
C THR A 72 18.35 -6.91 5.17
N LEU A 73 19.30 -7.70 4.71
CA LEU A 73 20.64 -7.72 5.29
C LEU A 73 21.35 -6.38 5.06
N GLU A 74 21.15 -5.79 3.89
CA GLU A 74 21.76 -4.51 3.52
C GLU A 74 21.38 -3.38 4.50
N PHE A 75 20.10 -3.32 4.91
CA PHE A 75 19.61 -2.29 5.83
C PHE A 75 19.62 -2.75 7.29
N HIS A 76 20.15 -3.94 7.55
CA HIS A 76 20.35 -4.48 8.89
C HIS A 76 19.08 -4.70 9.71
N GLY A 77 18.04 -5.23 9.08
CA GLY A 77 16.84 -5.55 9.81
C GLY A 77 15.58 -5.62 8.97
N ARG A 78 14.46 -5.49 9.64
CA ARG A 78 13.16 -5.51 8.98
C ARG A 78 13.04 -4.36 8.00
N ASP A 79 12.48 -4.68 6.83
CA ASP A 79 12.07 -3.69 5.85
C ASP A 79 10.60 -3.90 5.51
N CYS A 80 10.05 -3.03 4.69
CA CYS A 80 8.70 -3.19 4.18
C CYS A 80 8.59 -2.62 2.77
N PHE A 81 7.56 -3.11 2.06
CA PHE A 81 7.12 -2.55 0.79
C PHE A 81 5.73 -1.98 0.93
N ILE A 82 5.52 -0.81 0.39
CA ILE A 82 4.17 -0.34 0.10
C ILE A 82 3.74 -1.11 -1.15
N ASP A 83 3.03 -2.22 -0.91
CA ASP A 83 2.62 -3.12 -1.98
C ASP A 83 1.50 -2.49 -2.82
N GLU A 84 0.52 -1.90 -2.15
CA GLU A 84 -0.60 -1.23 -2.80
C GLU A 84 -1.00 0.01 -2.01
N LEU A 85 -1.22 1.10 -2.72
CA LEU A 85 -1.77 2.34 -2.17
C LEU A 85 -2.79 2.88 -3.17
N TYR A 86 -4.06 2.85 -2.79
CA TYR A 86 -5.15 3.28 -3.64
C TYR A 86 -6.01 4.34 -2.96
N ILE A 87 -6.21 5.45 -3.64
CA ILE A 87 -7.12 6.52 -3.23
C ILE A 87 -8.22 6.60 -4.28
N LYS A 88 -9.46 6.46 -3.85
CA LYS A 88 -10.63 6.55 -4.75
C LYS A 88 -10.67 7.91 -5.44
N PRO A 89 -11.10 7.97 -6.72
CA PRO A 89 -11.10 9.21 -7.49
C PRO A 89 -11.72 10.44 -6.79
N PRO A 90 -12.86 10.34 -6.09
CA PRO A 90 -13.44 11.51 -5.42
C PRO A 90 -12.57 12.10 -4.30
N PHE A 91 -11.59 11.34 -3.82
CA PHE A 91 -10.73 11.73 -2.71
C PHE A 91 -9.31 12.10 -3.14
N GLN A 92 -9.01 12.02 -4.43
CA GLN A 92 -7.71 12.40 -4.97
C GLN A 92 -7.49 13.92 -4.92
N ASN A 93 -6.23 14.33 -5.01
CA ASN A 93 -5.82 15.74 -4.98
C ASN A 93 -6.20 16.48 -3.67
N LYS A 94 -6.31 15.76 -2.58
CA LYS A 94 -6.60 16.30 -1.24
C LYS A 94 -5.44 16.07 -0.25
N GLY A 95 -4.29 15.63 -0.75
CA GLY A 95 -3.11 15.37 0.08
C GLY A 95 -3.19 14.07 0.89
N ILE A 96 -4.19 13.21 0.64
CA ILE A 96 -4.36 11.96 1.38
C ILE A 96 -3.19 11.02 1.15
N GLY A 97 -2.69 10.92 -0.09
CA GLY A 97 -1.53 10.09 -0.41
C GLY A 97 -0.30 10.48 0.41
N SER A 98 0.04 11.75 0.46
CA SER A 98 1.19 12.24 1.25
C SER A 98 1.01 11.97 2.75
N ARG A 99 -0.20 12.13 3.26
CA ARG A 99 -0.48 11.83 4.68
C ARG A 99 -0.43 10.33 4.97
N THR A 100 -0.79 9.50 4.00
CA THR A 100 -0.62 8.05 4.11
C THR A 100 0.86 7.69 4.18
N LEU A 101 1.70 8.31 3.36
CA LEU A 101 3.16 8.08 3.41
C LEU A 101 3.74 8.52 4.76
N ALA A 102 3.31 9.64 5.30
CA ALA A 102 3.74 10.09 6.63
C ALA A 102 3.31 9.10 7.73
N PHE A 103 2.10 8.57 7.65
CA PHE A 103 1.61 7.54 8.56
C PHE A 103 2.45 6.27 8.49
N ILE A 104 2.83 5.83 7.29
CA ILE A 104 3.68 4.66 7.09
C ILE A 104 5.08 4.91 7.70
N GLU A 105 5.63 6.10 7.51
CA GLU A 105 6.93 6.48 8.09
C GLU A 105 6.90 6.41 9.62
N GLU A 106 5.84 6.93 10.25
CA GLU A 106 5.67 6.81 11.71
C GLU A 106 5.53 5.35 12.14
N TYR A 107 4.73 4.58 11.42
CA TYR A 107 4.57 3.15 11.69
C TYR A 107 5.91 2.42 11.60
N ALA A 108 6.69 2.69 10.57
CA ALA A 108 8.01 2.10 10.37
C ALA A 108 8.95 2.44 11.53
N ALA A 109 8.99 3.71 11.94
CA ALA A 109 9.83 4.14 13.07
C ALA A 109 9.43 3.44 14.36
N LYS A 110 8.15 3.35 14.66
CA LYS A 110 7.64 2.70 15.89
C LYS A 110 7.86 1.18 15.90
N ASN A 111 7.99 0.55 14.74
CA ASN A 111 8.13 -0.90 14.62
C ASN A 111 9.55 -1.35 14.23
N THR A 112 10.53 -0.46 14.35
CA THR A 112 11.94 -0.75 14.05
C THR A 112 12.15 -1.25 12.63
N ILE A 113 11.40 -0.71 11.68
CA ILE A 113 11.55 -0.99 10.25
C ILE A 113 12.64 -0.06 9.71
N LYS A 114 13.65 -0.64 9.06
CA LYS A 114 14.87 0.07 8.66
C LYS A 114 14.76 0.75 7.30
N ALA A 115 13.86 0.28 6.43
CA ALA A 115 13.66 0.87 5.11
C ALA A 115 12.23 0.62 4.63
N VAL A 116 11.68 1.60 3.94
CA VAL A 116 10.37 1.51 3.27
C VAL A 116 10.63 1.59 1.79
N HIS A 117 10.21 0.56 1.06
CA HIS A 117 10.35 0.46 -0.38
C HIS A 117 9.00 0.59 -1.07
N LEU A 118 9.01 0.98 -2.31
CA LEU A 118 7.86 0.91 -3.19
C LEU A 118 8.30 0.71 -4.63
N PHE A 119 7.39 0.24 -5.46
CA PHE A 119 7.55 0.17 -6.90
C PHE A 119 6.57 1.13 -7.55
N VAL A 120 7.01 1.90 -8.52
CA VAL A 120 6.16 2.80 -9.29
C VAL A 120 6.45 2.62 -10.78
N PHE A 121 5.39 2.43 -11.58
CA PHE A 121 5.53 2.35 -13.04
C PHE A 121 5.95 3.69 -13.61
N ASP A 122 6.79 3.66 -14.65
CA ASP A 122 7.29 4.87 -15.30
C ASP A 122 6.16 5.76 -15.82
N GLU A 123 5.04 5.17 -16.24
CA GLU A 123 3.88 5.90 -16.74
C GLU A 123 3.13 6.66 -15.65
N ASN A 124 3.28 6.25 -14.38
CA ASN A 124 2.57 6.86 -13.26
C ASN A 124 3.33 8.07 -12.71
N GLN A 125 3.37 9.15 -13.47
CA GLN A 125 4.11 10.36 -13.12
C GLN A 125 3.54 11.07 -11.89
N ILE A 126 2.23 11.02 -11.68
CA ILE A 126 1.57 11.63 -10.52
C ILE A 126 2.04 10.96 -9.24
N ALA A 127 2.01 9.64 -9.19
CA ALA A 127 2.49 8.87 -8.04
C ALA A 127 4.00 9.07 -7.83
N PHE A 128 4.79 9.04 -8.89
CA PHE A 128 6.23 9.29 -8.83
C PHE A 128 6.54 10.64 -8.18
N HIS A 129 5.85 11.69 -8.60
CA HIS A 129 6.01 13.02 -8.01
C HIS A 129 5.68 13.05 -6.52
N THR A 130 4.59 12.39 -6.14
CA THR A 130 4.18 12.30 -4.74
C THR A 130 5.24 11.58 -3.90
N TYR A 131 5.76 10.46 -4.37
CA TYR A 131 6.80 9.71 -3.67
C TYR A 131 8.08 10.52 -3.53
N LYS A 132 8.55 11.13 -4.61
CA LYS A 132 9.76 11.96 -4.60
C LYS A 132 9.62 13.13 -3.63
N LYS A 133 8.48 13.81 -3.63
CA LYS A 133 8.18 14.90 -2.72
C LYS A 133 8.22 14.47 -1.25
N ASN A 134 7.89 13.23 -0.97
CA ASN A 134 7.89 12.66 0.38
C ASN A 134 9.20 11.95 0.75
N GLY A 135 10.28 12.20 0.02
CA GLY A 135 11.61 11.75 0.39
C GLY A 135 12.05 10.41 -0.18
N TYR A 136 11.22 9.79 -1.02
CA TYR A 136 11.63 8.55 -1.71
C TYR A 136 12.61 8.86 -2.83
N VAL A 137 13.64 8.05 -2.93
CA VAL A 137 14.68 8.18 -3.93
C VAL A 137 14.76 6.94 -4.80
N ILE A 138 15.08 7.11 -6.08
CA ILE A 138 15.26 6.00 -7.00
C ILE A 138 16.51 5.21 -6.61
N ARG A 139 16.35 3.88 -6.52
CA ARG A 139 17.50 2.97 -6.43
C ARG A 139 17.83 2.43 -7.82
N GLY A 140 19.11 2.19 -8.07
CA GLY A 140 19.55 1.58 -9.33
C GLY A 140 19.11 0.12 -9.43
N GLY A 141 19.08 -0.38 -10.67
CA GLY A 141 18.71 -1.76 -10.94
C GLY A 141 17.35 -1.94 -11.58
N LYS A 142 16.93 -3.18 -11.72
CA LYS A 142 15.67 -3.56 -12.36
C LYS A 142 14.98 -4.63 -11.52
N ILE A 143 13.66 -4.57 -11.47
CA ILE A 143 12.85 -5.65 -10.91
C ILE A 143 12.59 -6.67 -12.01
N MET A 144 12.85 -7.94 -11.70
CA MET A 144 12.57 -9.06 -12.59
C MET A 144 11.64 -10.03 -11.85
N VAL A 145 10.71 -10.65 -12.58
CA VAL A 145 9.77 -11.60 -12.01
C VAL A 145 9.75 -12.89 -12.83
N LYS A 146 9.66 -14.00 -12.14
CA LYS A 146 9.39 -15.32 -12.72
C LYS A 146 8.29 -15.98 -11.90
N LYS A 147 7.23 -16.40 -12.57
CA LYS A 147 6.15 -17.16 -11.93
C LYS A 147 6.47 -18.65 -12.07
N PRO A 148 6.73 -19.36 -10.98
CA PRO A 148 7.02 -20.78 -11.05
C PRO A 148 5.81 -21.65 -11.43
#